data_d0da15d60f19782b602193ad062f8206
#
_entry.id   d0da15d60f19782b602193ad062f8206
#
_cell.length_a   1.000
_cell.length_b   1.000
_cell.length_c   1.000
_cell.angle_alpha   90.00
_cell.angle_beta   90.00
_cell.angle_gamma   90.00
#
_symmetry.space_group_name_H-M   'P 1'
#
loop_
_entity.id
_entity.type
_entity.pdbx_description
1 polymer ?
#
loop_
_entity_poly.entity_id
_entity_poly.type
_entity_poly.pdbx_seq_one_letter_code
_entity_poly.pdbx_strand_id
1 'polypeptide(L)'
;MDIFRNRIWISLCFVIILGAAIFVSTDFFSAQKHDNISTEAVKSESTDENDFIKWIDFNVPKGAMFKAISLDILSRDKDIEINWIELLAYLAAKNGNNFKGFKERQLDEIAEKLNAGSTMAEFTADMQYYSYYLEAYSAILAGFVGEYEIEVPDEGIGGKRWERNYGLKVFSPIAKNFPYSHYDDFGNSRSYGFSRTHLGNDLIGQVGTPIVAVEGGVIEAMGWNQYGGWRIGIRSHDQKRYYYYAHLRKNFPYRKDLEVGSLVKSGDVIGYLGRTGYSTKENVNNINTAHLHFGMQLIFDQSQVDSPNEIWIDVYQIIRLLDNKRSEVVKNPETKDYSRVYDIRECLD
;
A
#
# COMPACT_ATOMS: atom_id res chain seq x y z
N MET A 1 16.70 64.89 -28.94
CA MET A 1 15.25 64.60 -28.85
C MET A 1 15.00 63.16 -29.31
N ASP A 2 15.86 62.20 -28.92
CA ASP A 2 15.81 60.81 -29.38
C ASP A 2 16.19 59.73 -28.33
N ILE A 3 15.97 60.04 -27.05
CA ILE A 3 16.30 59.09 -25.96
C ILE A 3 15.06 58.46 -25.34
N PHE A 4 13.85 58.87 -25.70
CA PHE A 4 12.60 58.41 -25.07
C PHE A 4 11.82 57.33 -25.89
N ARG A 5 12.28 56.94 -27.10
CA ARG A 5 11.53 56.02 -27.96
C ARG A 5 11.92 54.53 -27.81
N ASN A 6 13.05 54.23 -27.19
CA ASN A 6 13.54 52.86 -27.09
C ASN A 6 13.22 52.11 -25.76
N ARG A 7 12.56 52.82 -24.81
CA ARG A 7 12.18 52.17 -23.52
C ARG A 7 10.78 51.49 -23.49
N ILE A 8 9.95 51.80 -24.48
CA ILE A 8 8.57 51.29 -24.52
C ILE A 8 8.50 49.90 -25.18
N TRP A 9 9.44 49.52 -26.04
CA TRP A 9 9.44 48.22 -26.72
C TRP A 9 10.06 47.08 -25.92
N ILE A 10 10.86 47.38 -24.90
CA ILE A 10 11.47 46.35 -24.03
C ILE A 10 10.48 45.88 -22.94
N SER A 11 9.53 46.73 -22.55
CA SER A 11 8.49 46.34 -21.57
C SER A 11 7.35 45.50 -22.19
N LEU A 12 7.12 45.53 -23.49
CA LEU A 12 6.07 44.73 -24.11
C LEU A 12 6.50 43.27 -24.42
N CYS A 13 7.81 43.08 -24.63
CA CYS A 13 8.31 41.69 -24.84
C CYS A 13 8.41 40.88 -23.56
N PHE A 14 8.53 41.50 -22.37
CA PHE A 14 8.57 40.80 -21.10
C PHE A 14 7.20 40.32 -20.60
N VAL A 15 6.12 40.97 -21.00
CA VAL A 15 4.75 40.61 -20.61
C VAL A 15 4.21 39.43 -21.43
N ILE A 16 4.72 39.21 -22.65
CA ILE A 16 4.29 38.09 -23.50
C ILE A 16 5.01 36.77 -23.15
N ILE A 17 6.20 36.84 -22.55
CA ILE A 17 6.97 35.64 -22.14
C ILE A 17 6.49 35.12 -20.77
N LEU A 18 5.94 35.99 -19.88
CA LEU A 18 5.32 35.53 -18.62
C LEU A 18 3.91 34.95 -18.82
N GLY A 19 3.22 35.28 -19.90
CA GLY A 19 1.89 34.73 -20.20
C GLY A 19 1.91 33.31 -20.78
N ALA A 20 3.01 32.86 -21.37
CA ALA A 20 3.14 31.54 -21.97
C ALA A 20 3.68 30.47 -20.99
N ALA A 21 4.27 30.87 -19.85
CA ALA A 21 4.77 29.96 -18.84
C ALA A 21 3.73 29.56 -17.77
N ILE A 22 2.54 30.22 -17.77
CA ILE A 22 1.45 29.93 -16.82
C ILE A 22 0.41 28.95 -17.40
N PHE A 23 0.47 28.64 -18.70
CA PHE A 23 -0.54 27.81 -19.38
C PHE A 23 -0.14 26.33 -19.57
N VAL A 24 0.99 25.88 -19.05
CA VAL A 24 1.45 24.48 -19.21
C VAL A 24 1.42 23.68 -17.91
N SER A 25 0.96 24.25 -16.77
CA SER A 25 0.96 23.54 -15.48
C SER A 25 -0.41 23.36 -14.81
N THR A 26 -1.52 23.59 -15.51
CA THR A 26 -2.86 23.49 -14.90
C THR A 26 -3.66 22.25 -15.30
N ASP A 27 -3.16 21.36 -16.15
CA ASP A 27 -3.93 20.20 -16.61
C ASP A 27 -3.48 18.85 -16.00
N PHE A 28 -2.65 18.83 -14.97
CA PHE A 28 -2.09 17.58 -14.45
C PHE A 28 -2.75 17.01 -13.20
N PHE A 29 -3.83 17.59 -12.70
CA PHE A 29 -4.62 17.02 -11.60
C PHE A 29 -6.11 17.32 -11.77
N SER A 30 -6.75 16.57 -12.66
CA SER A 30 -8.21 16.44 -12.62
C SER A 30 -8.56 15.53 -11.44
N ALA A 31 -9.03 16.12 -10.34
CA ALA A 31 -9.61 15.38 -9.24
C ALA A 31 -10.80 14.57 -9.76
N GLN A 32 -10.76 13.24 -9.65
CA GLN A 32 -11.96 12.43 -9.76
C GLN A 32 -12.93 12.84 -8.66
N LYS A 33 -14.01 13.45 -9.09
CA LYS A 33 -15.15 13.77 -8.26
C LYS A 33 -15.88 12.45 -7.98
N HIS A 34 -15.85 11.97 -6.75
CA HIS A 34 -16.76 10.93 -6.32
C HIS A 34 -18.17 11.54 -6.25
N ASP A 35 -18.89 11.50 -7.34
CA ASP A 35 -20.35 11.59 -7.29
C ASP A 35 -20.84 10.21 -6.85
N ASN A 36 -21.75 10.20 -5.86
CA ASN A 36 -22.47 9.02 -5.43
C ASN A 36 -23.21 8.41 -6.64
N ILE A 37 -22.57 7.44 -7.29
CA ILE A 37 -23.20 6.68 -8.36
C ILE A 37 -23.86 5.46 -7.70
N SER A 38 -25.17 5.50 -7.67
CA SER A 38 -26.05 4.34 -7.51
C SER A 38 -25.59 3.22 -8.45
N THR A 39 -25.60 2.00 -7.93
CA THR A 39 -25.35 0.74 -8.60
C THR A 39 -26.03 0.64 -9.98
N GLU A 40 -25.38 1.12 -11.03
CA GLU A 40 -25.66 0.72 -12.40
C GLU A 40 -24.44 -0.03 -12.94
N ALA A 41 -24.69 -1.29 -13.29
CA ALA A 41 -23.72 -2.20 -13.88
C ALA A 41 -23.11 -1.58 -15.14
N VAL A 42 -21.80 -1.35 -15.12
CA VAL A 42 -21.06 -0.95 -16.33
C VAL A 42 -21.02 -2.15 -17.27
N LYS A 43 -21.76 -2.05 -18.37
CA LYS A 43 -21.56 -2.88 -19.56
C LYS A 43 -20.22 -2.47 -20.17
N SER A 44 -19.21 -3.31 -20.11
CA SER A 44 -18.00 -3.16 -20.92
C SER A 44 -18.18 -3.93 -22.24
N GLU A 45 -18.52 -3.23 -23.28
CA GLU A 45 -18.21 -3.64 -24.66
C GLU A 45 -17.20 -2.63 -25.20
N SER A 46 -15.91 -2.97 -25.16
CA SER A 46 -14.90 -2.41 -26.08
C SER A 46 -13.73 -3.40 -26.14
N THR A 47 -13.52 -3.95 -27.31
CA THR A 47 -12.32 -4.68 -27.71
C THR A 47 -11.19 -3.67 -27.94
N ASP A 48 -10.56 -3.20 -26.85
CA ASP A 48 -9.31 -2.45 -26.89
C ASP A 48 -8.17 -3.36 -26.42
N GLU A 49 -7.03 -3.32 -27.11
CA GLU A 49 -5.81 -4.13 -26.86
C GLU A 49 -5.17 -3.90 -25.48
N ASN A 50 -5.82 -3.19 -24.55
CA ASN A 50 -5.39 -2.93 -23.16
C ASN A 50 -6.48 -3.34 -22.18
N ASP A 51 -6.74 -4.65 -22.05
CA ASP A 51 -7.74 -5.20 -21.15
C ASP A 51 -7.14 -5.47 -19.75
N PHE A 52 -6.82 -4.40 -19.02
CA PHE A 52 -6.40 -4.48 -17.63
C PHE A 52 -7.38 -3.74 -16.70
N ILE A 53 -7.38 -4.13 -15.42
CA ILE A 53 -8.23 -3.50 -14.39
C ILE A 53 -7.86 -2.02 -14.23
N LYS A 54 -8.87 -1.14 -14.35
CA LYS A 54 -8.72 0.32 -14.27
C LYS A 54 -9.23 0.92 -12.96
N TRP A 55 -9.96 0.14 -12.15
CA TRP A 55 -10.52 0.58 -10.89
C TRP A 55 -10.78 -0.61 -9.96
N ILE A 56 -10.54 -0.43 -8.66
CA ILE A 56 -10.84 -1.40 -7.61
C ILE A 56 -11.31 -0.67 -6.37
N ASP A 57 -12.35 -1.22 -5.74
CA ASP A 57 -12.79 -0.87 -4.40
C ASP A 57 -12.56 -2.06 -3.46
N PHE A 58 -11.65 -1.91 -2.51
CA PHE A 58 -11.27 -2.96 -1.58
C PHE A 58 -11.96 -2.78 -0.24
N ASN A 59 -13.13 -3.43 -0.08
CA ASN A 59 -14.00 -3.29 1.10
C ASN A 59 -13.92 -4.48 2.07
N VAL A 60 -12.90 -5.35 1.94
CA VAL A 60 -12.79 -6.57 2.74
C VAL A 60 -12.40 -6.23 4.19
N PRO A 61 -13.24 -6.53 5.19
CA PRO A 61 -12.94 -6.23 6.58
C PRO A 61 -11.87 -7.16 7.14
N LYS A 62 -11.09 -6.67 8.12
CA LYS A 62 -10.08 -7.45 8.86
C LYS A 62 -10.59 -8.83 9.26
N GLY A 63 -11.82 -8.94 9.76
CA GLY A 63 -12.40 -10.23 10.23
C GLY A 63 -12.54 -11.24 9.10
N ALA A 64 -12.94 -10.82 7.89
CA ALA A 64 -13.05 -11.70 6.74
C ALA A 64 -11.67 -12.18 6.26
N MET A 65 -10.70 -11.27 6.16
CA MET A 65 -9.32 -11.63 5.83
C MET A 65 -8.73 -12.61 6.85
N PHE A 66 -8.84 -12.31 8.14
CA PHE A 66 -8.30 -13.15 9.21
C PHE A 66 -8.90 -14.55 9.17
N LYS A 67 -10.23 -14.66 9.01
CA LYS A 67 -10.92 -15.96 8.94
C LYS A 67 -10.50 -16.75 7.69
N ALA A 68 -10.44 -16.10 6.53
CA ALA A 68 -10.03 -16.74 5.28
C ALA A 68 -8.57 -17.26 5.36
N ILE A 69 -7.64 -16.42 5.88
CA ILE A 69 -6.23 -16.83 6.13
C ILE A 69 -6.17 -18.02 7.09
N SER A 70 -7.00 -18.03 8.15
CA SER A 70 -7.01 -19.14 9.10
C SER A 70 -7.45 -20.45 8.46
N LEU A 71 -8.43 -20.41 7.54
CA LEU A 71 -8.88 -21.59 6.79
C LEU A 71 -7.80 -22.09 5.81
N ASP A 72 -7.13 -21.18 5.12
CA ASP A 72 -6.01 -21.46 4.22
C ASP A 72 -4.88 -22.19 4.99
N ILE A 73 -4.38 -21.58 6.08
CA ILE A 73 -3.31 -22.15 6.90
C ILE A 73 -3.72 -23.51 7.48
N LEU A 74 -4.96 -23.68 7.95
CA LEU A 74 -5.45 -24.92 8.52
C LEU A 74 -5.65 -26.03 7.48
N SER A 75 -5.78 -25.68 6.22
CA SER A 75 -5.91 -26.64 5.12
C SER A 75 -4.58 -27.01 4.47
N ARG A 76 -3.52 -26.28 4.76
CA ARG A 76 -2.18 -26.55 4.24
C ARG A 76 -1.77 -28.00 4.57
N ASP A 77 -1.18 -28.69 3.62
CA ASP A 77 -0.76 -30.09 3.70
C ASP A 77 -1.93 -31.09 3.87
N LYS A 78 -3.18 -30.69 3.60
CA LYS A 78 -4.34 -31.61 3.52
C LYS A 78 -4.62 -31.98 2.07
N ASP A 79 -5.44 -33.02 1.89
CA ASP A 79 -5.88 -33.46 0.57
C ASP A 79 -6.58 -32.34 -0.23
N ILE A 80 -7.21 -31.41 0.48
CA ILE A 80 -7.87 -30.25 -0.11
C ILE A 80 -7.31 -28.99 0.56
N GLU A 81 -6.56 -28.21 -0.21
CA GLU A 81 -6.07 -26.90 0.20
C GLU A 81 -7.08 -25.83 -0.19
N ILE A 82 -7.31 -24.91 0.74
CA ILE A 82 -8.24 -23.78 0.59
C ILE A 82 -7.46 -22.52 0.34
N ASN A 83 -7.71 -21.84 -0.79
CA ASN A 83 -7.09 -20.56 -1.08
C ASN A 83 -7.94 -19.41 -0.48
N TRP A 84 -7.35 -18.65 0.42
CA TRP A 84 -8.02 -17.55 1.12
C TRP A 84 -8.48 -16.41 0.19
N ILE A 85 -7.75 -16.14 -0.90
CA ILE A 85 -8.10 -15.11 -1.86
C ILE A 85 -9.34 -15.53 -2.66
N GLU A 86 -9.41 -16.79 -3.06
CA GLU A 86 -10.60 -17.32 -3.73
C GLU A 86 -11.85 -17.24 -2.86
N LEU A 87 -11.72 -17.52 -1.55
CA LEU A 87 -12.82 -17.37 -0.60
C LEU A 87 -13.32 -15.93 -0.51
N LEU A 88 -12.39 -14.96 -0.44
CA LEU A 88 -12.74 -13.53 -0.40
C LEU A 88 -13.34 -13.04 -1.71
N ALA A 89 -12.80 -13.46 -2.85
CA ALA A 89 -13.32 -13.14 -4.18
C ALA A 89 -14.74 -13.71 -4.38
N TYR A 90 -14.98 -14.93 -3.91
CA TYR A 90 -16.31 -15.54 -3.91
C TYR A 90 -17.31 -14.71 -3.11
N LEU A 91 -16.95 -14.29 -1.88
CA LEU A 91 -17.82 -13.45 -1.07
C LEU A 91 -18.09 -12.08 -1.71
N ALA A 92 -17.08 -11.48 -2.33
CA ALA A 92 -17.24 -10.22 -3.06
C ALA A 92 -18.17 -10.37 -4.25
N ALA A 93 -17.98 -11.40 -5.08
CA ALA A 93 -18.85 -11.68 -6.22
C ALA A 93 -20.29 -11.97 -5.79
N LYS A 94 -20.46 -12.77 -4.73
CA LYS A 94 -21.78 -13.14 -4.19
C LYS A 94 -22.56 -11.97 -3.63
N ASN A 95 -21.87 -11.01 -2.99
CA ASN A 95 -22.49 -9.93 -2.22
C ASN A 95 -22.34 -8.56 -2.91
N GLY A 96 -21.88 -8.48 -4.16
CA GLY A 96 -21.61 -7.22 -4.86
C GLY A 96 -20.60 -6.34 -4.13
N ASN A 97 -19.51 -6.93 -3.64
CA ASN A 97 -18.45 -6.29 -2.84
C ASN A 97 -18.94 -5.64 -1.52
N ASN A 98 -20.10 -6.04 -1.04
CA ASN A 98 -20.67 -5.53 0.21
C ASN A 98 -20.42 -6.51 1.36
N PHE A 99 -19.49 -6.17 2.24
CA PHE A 99 -19.18 -6.95 3.44
C PHE A 99 -19.90 -6.48 4.70
N LYS A 100 -20.86 -5.53 4.60
CA LYS A 100 -21.71 -5.16 5.73
C LYS A 100 -22.52 -6.40 6.15
N GLY A 101 -22.40 -6.80 7.40
CA GLY A 101 -23.07 -8.01 7.91
C GLY A 101 -22.31 -9.31 7.61
N PHE A 102 -21.05 -9.26 7.20
CA PHE A 102 -20.19 -10.43 7.15
C PHE A 102 -20.21 -11.21 8.49
N LYS A 103 -20.33 -12.52 8.39
CA LYS A 103 -20.22 -13.48 9.51
C LYS A 103 -19.25 -14.57 9.13
N GLU A 104 -18.36 -14.94 10.02
CA GLU A 104 -17.34 -15.99 9.80
C GLU A 104 -17.95 -17.31 9.30
N ARG A 105 -19.15 -17.67 9.80
CA ARG A 105 -19.90 -18.84 9.36
C ARG A 105 -20.08 -18.91 7.82
N GLN A 106 -20.11 -17.79 7.09
CA GLN A 106 -20.24 -17.81 5.64
C GLN A 106 -19.01 -18.46 4.97
N LEU A 107 -17.83 -18.29 5.57
CA LEU A 107 -16.60 -18.95 5.10
C LEU A 107 -16.52 -20.38 5.61
N ASP A 108 -16.98 -20.67 6.82
CA ASP A 108 -17.01 -22.05 7.35
C ASP A 108 -17.90 -22.95 6.48
N GLU A 109 -19.07 -22.49 6.09
CA GLU A 109 -20.01 -23.24 5.22
C GLU A 109 -19.41 -23.59 3.85
N ILE A 110 -18.58 -22.69 3.29
CA ILE A 110 -17.89 -22.97 2.01
C ILE A 110 -16.74 -23.97 2.24
N ALA A 111 -15.94 -23.74 3.29
CA ALA A 111 -14.84 -24.63 3.63
C ALA A 111 -15.32 -26.07 3.91
N GLU A 112 -16.45 -26.23 4.62
CA GLU A 112 -17.09 -27.53 4.84
C GLU A 112 -17.46 -28.23 3.53
N LYS A 113 -18.04 -27.50 2.56
CA LYS A 113 -18.40 -28.05 1.24
C LYS A 113 -17.18 -28.43 0.41
N LEU A 114 -16.13 -27.58 0.43
CA LEU A 114 -14.87 -27.88 -0.24
C LEU A 114 -14.25 -29.17 0.35
N ASN A 115 -14.20 -29.28 1.67
CA ASN A 115 -13.72 -30.51 2.35
C ASN A 115 -14.60 -31.73 2.09
N ALA A 116 -15.86 -31.55 1.70
CA ALA A 116 -16.77 -32.62 1.28
C ALA A 116 -16.61 -32.99 -0.20
N GLY A 117 -15.67 -32.35 -0.93
CA GLY A 117 -15.35 -32.69 -2.33
C GLY A 117 -15.93 -31.76 -3.38
N SER A 118 -16.63 -30.68 -2.99
CA SER A 118 -17.00 -29.61 -3.94
C SER A 118 -15.79 -28.79 -4.33
N THR A 119 -15.87 -28.07 -5.45
CA THR A 119 -14.79 -27.20 -5.95
C THR A 119 -15.20 -25.73 -6.00
N MET A 120 -14.23 -24.81 -5.94
CA MET A 120 -14.51 -23.38 -6.15
C MET A 120 -15.12 -23.12 -7.52
N ALA A 121 -14.71 -23.87 -8.56
CA ALA A 121 -15.29 -23.75 -9.90
C ALA A 121 -16.79 -24.03 -9.93
N GLU A 122 -17.28 -25.04 -9.17
CA GLU A 122 -18.72 -25.32 -9.04
C GLU A 122 -19.49 -24.16 -8.37
N PHE A 123 -18.90 -23.53 -7.35
CA PHE A 123 -19.56 -22.39 -6.66
C PHE A 123 -19.58 -21.11 -7.48
N THR A 124 -18.66 -20.96 -8.42
CA THR A 124 -18.43 -19.70 -9.14
C THR A 124 -18.86 -19.75 -10.61
N ALA A 125 -19.31 -20.92 -11.11
CA ALA A 125 -19.67 -21.14 -12.51
C ALA A 125 -20.62 -20.09 -13.10
N ASP A 126 -21.61 -19.66 -12.32
CA ASP A 126 -22.62 -18.68 -12.72
C ASP A 126 -22.34 -17.25 -12.17
N MET A 127 -21.15 -16.99 -11.61
CA MET A 127 -20.80 -15.72 -11.02
C MET A 127 -20.07 -14.80 -12.01
N GLN A 128 -20.78 -13.86 -12.61
CA GLN A 128 -20.27 -12.94 -13.63
C GLN A 128 -18.99 -12.18 -13.21
N TYR A 129 -18.85 -11.83 -11.93
CA TYR A 129 -17.76 -10.97 -11.43
C TYR A 129 -16.71 -11.72 -10.61
N TYR A 130 -16.77 -13.05 -10.53
CA TYR A 130 -15.80 -13.78 -9.71
C TYR A 130 -14.37 -13.63 -10.23
N SER A 131 -14.13 -13.79 -11.53
CA SER A 131 -12.82 -13.66 -12.15
C SER A 131 -12.22 -12.25 -11.92
N TYR A 132 -13.06 -11.22 -12.04
CA TYR A 132 -12.64 -9.84 -11.76
C TYR A 132 -12.18 -9.66 -10.30
N TYR A 133 -12.98 -10.15 -9.31
CA TYR A 133 -12.58 -10.02 -7.91
C TYR A 133 -11.38 -10.91 -7.58
N LEU A 134 -11.26 -12.08 -8.20
CA LEU A 134 -10.10 -12.95 -8.00
C LEU A 134 -8.81 -12.28 -8.49
N GLU A 135 -8.81 -11.70 -9.67
CA GLU A 135 -7.67 -10.95 -10.21
C GLU A 135 -7.35 -9.73 -9.34
N ALA A 136 -8.35 -8.91 -9.01
CA ALA A 136 -8.21 -7.73 -8.19
C ALA A 136 -7.64 -8.04 -6.80
N TYR A 137 -8.22 -9.04 -6.12
CA TYR A 137 -7.78 -9.41 -4.78
C TYR A 137 -6.43 -10.16 -4.78
N SER A 138 -6.12 -10.89 -5.84
CA SER A 138 -4.79 -11.46 -6.03
C SER A 138 -3.74 -10.36 -6.17
N ALA A 139 -4.03 -9.31 -6.95
CA ALA A 139 -3.11 -8.19 -7.07
C ALA A 139 -2.85 -7.48 -5.73
N ILE A 140 -3.85 -7.42 -4.83
CA ILE A 140 -3.71 -6.81 -3.50
C ILE A 140 -2.99 -7.73 -2.52
N LEU A 141 -3.30 -9.02 -2.50
CA LEU A 141 -3.10 -9.91 -1.37
C LEU A 141 -2.12 -11.08 -1.60
N ALA A 142 -1.79 -11.41 -2.85
CA ALA A 142 -1.02 -12.63 -3.18
C ALA A 142 0.35 -12.71 -2.46
N GLY A 143 1.00 -11.56 -2.20
CA GLY A 143 2.26 -11.52 -1.48
C GLY A 143 2.15 -11.70 0.05
N PHE A 144 0.93 -11.79 0.62
CA PHE A 144 0.74 -11.72 2.07
C PHE A 144 0.89 -13.04 2.79
N VAL A 145 0.42 -14.13 2.18
CA VAL A 145 0.45 -15.49 2.75
C VAL A 145 1.30 -16.38 1.87
N GLY A 146 2.10 -17.22 2.49
CA GLY A 146 2.96 -18.16 1.79
C GLY A 146 4.00 -18.77 2.71
N GLU A 147 4.93 -19.53 2.13
CA GLU A 147 6.06 -20.11 2.85
C GLU A 147 7.15 -19.06 3.12
N TYR A 148 7.73 -19.14 4.29
CA TYR A 148 8.87 -18.32 4.70
C TYR A 148 9.65 -19.01 5.82
N GLU A 149 10.92 -18.65 5.97
CA GLU A 149 11.72 -18.98 7.14
C GLU A 149 11.90 -17.72 7.99
N ILE A 150 11.82 -17.85 9.30
CA ILE A 150 12.04 -16.76 10.25
C ILE A 150 12.96 -17.22 11.38
N GLU A 151 13.86 -16.33 11.81
CA GLU A 151 14.61 -16.55 13.04
C GLU A 151 13.65 -16.50 14.23
N VAL A 152 13.82 -17.45 15.16
CA VAL A 152 13.14 -17.49 16.44
C VAL A 152 14.17 -17.69 17.56
N PRO A 153 13.86 -17.33 18.83
CA PRO A 153 14.72 -17.63 19.95
C PRO A 153 15.00 -19.14 20.04
N ASP A 154 16.24 -19.52 20.32
CA ASP A 154 16.58 -20.89 20.66
C ASP A 154 16.80 -20.99 22.18
N GLU A 155 15.82 -21.55 22.88
CA GLU A 155 15.84 -21.70 24.32
C GLU A 155 16.83 -22.77 24.82
N GLY A 156 17.24 -23.69 23.95
CA GLY A 156 18.11 -24.82 24.29
C GLY A 156 19.59 -24.48 24.37
N ILE A 157 20.11 -23.72 23.41
CA ILE A 157 21.52 -23.39 23.27
C ILE A 157 21.82 -21.90 23.45
N GLY A 158 20.80 -21.10 23.61
CA GLY A 158 20.88 -19.63 23.54
C GLY A 158 21.14 -19.14 22.12
N GLY A 159 20.60 -17.97 21.76
CA GLY A 159 20.75 -17.42 20.41
C GLY A 159 19.46 -17.57 19.60
N LYS A 160 19.62 -17.88 18.30
CA LYS A 160 18.51 -17.94 17.35
C LYS A 160 18.60 -19.18 16.46
N ARG A 161 17.48 -19.71 16.05
CA ARG A 161 17.36 -20.75 15.02
C ARG A 161 16.38 -20.33 13.93
N TRP A 162 16.52 -20.89 12.76
CA TRP A 162 15.56 -20.73 11.67
C TRP A 162 14.40 -21.71 11.83
N GLU A 163 13.20 -21.19 11.58
CA GLU A 163 11.98 -22.00 11.57
C GLU A 163 11.22 -21.73 10.29
N ARG A 164 10.87 -22.80 9.56
CA ARG A 164 10.03 -22.72 8.37
C ARG A 164 8.57 -22.64 8.78
N ASN A 165 7.85 -21.71 8.20
CA ASN A 165 6.45 -21.45 8.45
C ASN A 165 5.68 -21.26 7.15
N TYR A 166 4.38 -21.57 7.21
CA TYR A 166 3.41 -21.15 6.20
C TYR A 166 2.39 -20.23 6.86
N GLY A 167 2.12 -19.08 6.26
CA GLY A 167 1.14 -18.13 6.79
C GLY A 167 1.45 -16.68 6.41
N LEU A 168 0.98 -15.76 7.24
CA LEU A 168 1.16 -14.33 7.01
C LEU A 168 2.65 -13.95 7.12
N LYS A 169 3.27 -13.55 5.99
CA LYS A 169 4.70 -13.21 5.88
C LYS A 169 4.98 -11.71 5.78
N VAL A 170 3.96 -10.89 5.79
CA VAL A 170 4.01 -9.42 5.78
C VAL A 170 3.85 -8.82 7.18
N PHE A 171 4.29 -7.57 7.37
CA PHE A 171 4.30 -6.92 8.68
C PHE A 171 3.54 -5.59 8.68
N SER A 172 3.07 -5.15 9.86
CA SER A 172 2.59 -3.78 10.07
C SER A 172 3.69 -2.77 9.72
N PRO A 173 3.36 -1.62 9.10
CA PRO A 173 4.37 -0.61 8.76
C PRO A 173 5.04 0.05 9.98
N ILE A 174 4.52 -0.15 11.19
CA ILE A 174 5.08 0.38 12.45
C ILE A 174 5.70 -0.76 13.27
N ALA A 175 6.95 -0.63 13.68
CA ALA A 175 7.67 -1.62 14.47
C ALA A 175 6.99 -1.94 15.82
N LYS A 176 7.24 -3.13 16.36
CA LYS A 176 6.72 -3.59 17.65
C LYS A 176 7.17 -2.66 18.80
N ASN A 177 6.31 -2.47 19.78
CA ASN A 177 6.51 -1.62 20.96
C ASN A 177 6.49 -0.10 20.68
N PHE A 178 6.10 0.36 19.49
CA PHE A 178 5.86 1.75 19.19
C PHE A 178 4.36 2.00 19.05
N PRO A 179 3.73 2.74 19.97
CA PRO A 179 2.29 3.01 19.89
C PRO A 179 1.96 3.96 18.73
N TYR A 180 0.81 3.74 18.12
CA TYR A 180 0.25 4.64 17.11
C TYR A 180 -1.28 4.61 17.15
N SER A 181 -1.90 5.66 16.61
CA SER A 181 -3.33 5.71 16.32
C SER A 181 -3.53 5.65 14.82
N HIS A 182 -4.56 4.94 14.38
CA HIS A 182 -4.87 4.72 12.96
C HIS A 182 -6.30 5.16 12.68
N TYR A 183 -6.48 5.98 11.66
CA TYR A 183 -7.77 6.52 11.26
C TYR A 183 -8.17 6.00 9.88
N ASP A 184 -9.47 5.79 9.71
CA ASP A 184 -10.10 5.46 8.44
C ASP A 184 -10.32 6.78 7.67
N ASP A 185 -9.31 7.22 6.95
CA ASP A 185 -9.26 8.54 6.34
C ASP A 185 -8.87 8.52 4.85
N PHE A 186 -8.88 7.33 4.24
CA PHE A 186 -8.75 7.18 2.79
C PHE A 186 -9.88 7.91 2.05
N GLY A 187 -9.57 8.55 0.94
CA GLY A 187 -10.56 9.29 0.14
C GLY A 187 -10.96 10.65 0.71
N ASN A 188 -10.60 10.99 1.96
CA ASN A 188 -10.91 12.28 2.55
C ASN A 188 -10.25 13.43 1.79
N SER A 189 -10.96 14.57 1.72
CA SER A 189 -10.41 15.77 1.12
C SER A 189 -9.25 16.31 1.96
N ARG A 190 -8.16 16.68 1.30
CA ARG A 190 -7.00 17.38 1.85
C ARG A 190 -6.77 18.68 1.07
N SER A 191 -6.23 19.71 1.71
CA SER A 191 -5.90 20.96 1.05
C SER A 191 -4.47 21.41 1.36
N TYR A 192 -3.77 21.84 0.32
CA TYR A 192 -2.49 22.54 0.41
C TYR A 192 -2.37 23.44 -0.82
N GLY A 193 -3.03 24.61 -0.77
CA GLY A 193 -3.15 25.50 -1.93
C GLY A 193 -4.18 25.04 -2.98
N PHE A 194 -4.53 23.76 -3.04
CA PHE A 194 -5.59 23.15 -3.85
C PHE A 194 -6.18 21.94 -3.13
N SER A 195 -7.37 21.52 -3.54
CA SER A 195 -8.03 20.33 -3.01
C SER A 195 -7.46 19.07 -3.67
N ARG A 196 -7.22 18.02 -2.87
CA ARG A 196 -6.77 16.70 -3.33
C ARG A 196 -7.42 15.59 -2.50
N THR A 197 -7.50 14.40 -3.07
CA THR A 197 -7.95 13.20 -2.35
C THR A 197 -6.80 12.60 -1.56
N HIS A 198 -7.07 12.11 -0.36
CA HIS A 198 -6.12 11.37 0.48
C HIS A 198 -6.01 9.92 -0.02
N LEU A 199 -4.89 9.60 -0.67
CA LEU A 199 -4.66 8.29 -1.30
C LEU A 199 -3.77 7.41 -0.41
N GLY A 200 -4.24 7.13 0.80
CA GLY A 200 -3.58 6.34 1.83
C GLY A 200 -4.25 6.54 3.17
N ASN A 201 -3.64 6.02 4.23
CA ASN A 201 -4.09 6.20 5.60
C ASN A 201 -2.98 6.81 6.46
N ASP A 202 -3.37 7.62 7.43
CA ASP A 202 -2.45 8.28 8.35
C ASP A 202 -2.33 7.50 9.67
N LEU A 203 -1.10 7.09 10.00
CA LEU A 203 -0.76 6.42 11.25
C LEU A 203 -0.04 7.42 12.15
N ILE A 204 -0.76 7.97 13.13
CA ILE A 204 -0.23 9.00 14.03
C ILE A 204 0.64 8.36 15.09
N GLY A 205 1.89 8.81 15.18
CA GLY A 205 2.88 8.28 16.11
C GLY A 205 3.93 9.30 16.51
N GLN A 206 4.94 8.86 17.25
CA GLN A 206 6.02 9.74 17.69
C GLN A 206 7.07 9.89 16.60
N VAL A 207 7.67 11.10 16.49
CA VAL A 207 8.82 11.36 15.61
C VAL A 207 9.97 10.42 15.98
N GLY A 208 10.49 9.70 14.97
CA GLY A 208 11.56 8.73 15.14
C GLY A 208 11.09 7.30 15.39
N THR A 209 9.78 7.03 15.43
CA THR A 209 9.23 5.67 15.41
C THR A 209 9.77 4.93 14.17
N PRO A 210 10.37 3.73 14.34
CA PRO A 210 10.84 2.95 13.21
C PRO A 210 9.69 2.49 12.33
N ILE A 211 9.84 2.75 11.03
CA ILE A 211 8.95 2.31 9.95
C ILE A 211 9.58 1.09 9.31
N VAL A 212 8.78 0.06 9.02
CA VAL A 212 9.25 -1.17 8.40
C VAL A 212 8.57 -1.42 7.06
N ALA A 213 9.26 -2.14 6.18
CA ALA A 213 8.67 -2.62 4.94
C ALA A 213 7.52 -3.58 5.24
N VAL A 214 6.33 -3.30 4.71
CA VAL A 214 5.16 -4.18 4.87
C VAL A 214 5.40 -5.50 4.17
N GLU A 215 5.87 -5.46 2.94
CA GLU A 215 6.24 -6.60 2.09
C GLU A 215 7.67 -6.43 1.60
N GLY A 216 8.34 -7.51 1.26
CA GLY A 216 9.66 -7.48 0.61
C GLY A 216 9.56 -6.93 -0.82
N GLY A 217 10.66 -6.35 -1.30
CA GLY A 217 10.68 -5.77 -2.64
C GLY A 217 11.94 -4.96 -2.92
N VAL A 218 11.84 -4.13 -3.95
CA VAL A 218 12.90 -3.21 -4.39
C VAL A 218 12.53 -1.78 -4.04
N ILE A 219 13.44 -1.03 -3.47
CA ILE A 219 13.25 0.42 -3.29
C ILE A 219 13.28 1.07 -4.67
N GLU A 220 12.11 1.52 -5.13
CA GLU A 220 11.96 2.17 -6.43
C GLU A 220 12.14 3.68 -6.36
N ALA A 221 11.77 4.28 -5.23
CA ALA A 221 11.86 5.72 -5.04
C ALA A 221 12.29 6.09 -3.62
N MET A 222 13.21 7.03 -3.50
CA MET A 222 13.60 7.70 -2.27
C MET A 222 13.80 9.19 -2.55
N GLY A 223 13.59 10.04 -1.56
CA GLY A 223 13.89 11.45 -1.69
C GLY A 223 12.76 12.35 -1.23
N TRP A 224 12.91 13.63 -1.54
CA TRP A 224 11.97 14.68 -1.20
C TRP A 224 10.96 14.92 -2.31
N ASN A 225 9.69 15.10 -1.94
CA ASN A 225 8.75 15.85 -2.76
C ASN A 225 7.99 16.87 -1.91
N GLN A 226 7.40 17.88 -2.56
CA GLN A 226 6.78 18.99 -1.84
C GLN A 226 5.57 18.60 -0.98
N TYR A 227 4.90 17.50 -1.30
CA TYR A 227 3.69 17.03 -0.59
C TYR A 227 4.05 16.03 0.50
N GLY A 228 4.66 14.91 0.14
CA GLY A 228 5.04 13.83 1.05
C GLY A 228 6.27 14.11 1.90
N GLY A 229 7.03 15.18 1.60
CA GLY A 229 8.30 15.43 2.26
C GLY A 229 9.34 14.36 1.94
N TRP A 230 10.08 13.89 2.92
CA TRP A 230 10.90 12.70 2.79
C TRP A 230 10.00 11.47 2.64
N ARG A 231 10.21 10.72 1.57
CA ARG A 231 9.41 9.54 1.20
C ARG A 231 10.28 8.38 0.71
N ILE A 232 9.73 7.19 0.83
CA ILE A 232 10.27 5.95 0.25
C ILE A 232 9.14 5.18 -0.43
N GLY A 233 9.41 4.64 -1.61
CA GLY A 233 8.52 3.79 -2.37
C GLY A 233 9.15 2.42 -2.60
N ILE A 234 8.42 1.35 -2.35
CA ILE A 234 8.88 -0.03 -2.50
C ILE A 234 7.95 -0.75 -3.48
N ARG A 235 8.54 -1.32 -4.53
CA ARG A 235 7.87 -2.19 -5.49
C ARG A 235 7.96 -3.63 -5.01
N SER A 236 6.83 -4.35 -4.90
CA SER A 236 6.80 -5.78 -4.59
C SER A 236 7.55 -6.62 -5.64
N HIS A 237 8.01 -7.81 -5.27
CA HIS A 237 8.76 -8.68 -6.17
C HIS A 237 7.97 -9.08 -7.43
N ASP A 238 6.66 -9.29 -7.30
CA ASP A 238 5.75 -9.60 -8.42
C ASP A 238 5.32 -8.37 -9.24
N GLN A 239 5.84 -7.18 -8.93
CA GLN A 239 5.59 -5.89 -9.60
C GLN A 239 4.14 -5.37 -9.50
N LYS A 240 3.24 -6.04 -8.77
CA LYS A 240 1.81 -5.70 -8.72
C LYS A 240 1.46 -4.63 -7.69
N ARG A 241 2.31 -4.42 -6.67
CA ARG A 241 2.08 -3.46 -5.58
C ARG A 241 3.22 -2.47 -5.46
N TYR A 242 2.85 -1.20 -5.26
CA TYR A 242 3.79 -0.15 -4.88
C TYR A 242 3.38 0.42 -3.53
N TYR A 243 4.25 0.30 -2.55
CA TYR A 243 4.05 0.77 -1.19
C TYR A 243 4.68 2.13 -1.00
N TYR A 244 3.89 3.10 -0.56
CA TYR A 244 4.31 4.48 -0.39
C TYR A 244 4.33 4.86 1.09
N TYR A 245 5.48 5.32 1.57
CA TYR A 245 5.72 5.75 2.94
C TYR A 245 6.19 7.19 2.91
N ALA A 246 5.45 8.13 3.53
CA ALA A 246 5.75 9.56 3.45
C ALA A 246 5.74 10.25 4.81
N HIS A 247 6.08 11.53 4.81
CA HIS A 247 6.24 12.39 5.97
C HIS A 247 7.33 11.93 6.92
N LEU A 248 8.39 11.32 6.38
CA LEU A 248 9.48 10.77 7.17
C LEU A 248 10.25 11.86 7.91
N ARG A 249 11.11 11.44 8.82
CA ARG A 249 11.82 12.29 9.78
C ARG A 249 12.77 13.26 9.09
N LYS A 250 12.79 14.50 9.54
CA LYS A 250 13.77 15.50 9.14
C LYS A 250 15.20 15.05 9.51
N ASN A 251 16.19 15.30 8.63
CA ASN A 251 17.63 15.00 8.72
C ASN A 251 18.02 13.53 8.70
N PHE A 252 17.15 12.61 9.15
CA PHE A 252 17.39 11.16 9.20
C PHE A 252 16.10 10.42 8.81
N PRO A 253 15.67 10.54 7.54
CA PRO A 253 14.43 9.92 7.10
C PRO A 253 14.53 8.41 6.95
N TYR A 254 15.70 7.91 6.56
CA TYR A 254 15.95 6.53 6.17
C TYR A 254 17.01 5.86 7.04
N ARG A 255 17.06 4.54 7.03
CA ARG A 255 18.24 3.79 7.45
C ARG A 255 19.37 4.10 6.47
N LYS A 256 20.61 4.26 6.99
CA LYS A 256 21.73 4.86 6.24
C LYS A 256 22.26 4.02 5.08
N ASP A 257 22.01 2.71 5.12
CA ASP A 257 22.51 1.75 4.13
C ASP A 257 21.56 1.53 2.95
N LEU A 258 20.44 2.27 2.90
CA LEU A 258 19.42 2.13 1.85
C LEU A 258 19.62 3.18 0.76
N GLU A 259 19.43 2.73 -0.48
CA GLU A 259 19.42 3.54 -1.70
C GLU A 259 18.37 3.01 -2.69
N VAL A 260 18.05 3.77 -3.72
CA VAL A 260 17.19 3.29 -4.81
C VAL A 260 17.86 2.07 -5.47
N GLY A 261 17.08 1.00 -5.67
CA GLY A 261 17.56 -0.30 -6.13
C GLY A 261 17.89 -1.28 -5.01
N SER A 262 17.95 -0.84 -3.74
CA SER A 262 18.16 -1.77 -2.60
C SER A 262 17.01 -2.76 -2.50
N LEU A 263 17.34 -4.03 -2.27
CA LEU A 263 16.38 -5.06 -1.87
C LEU A 263 16.10 -4.94 -0.37
N VAL A 264 14.82 -4.99 -0.01
CA VAL A 264 14.37 -5.04 1.38
C VAL A 264 13.48 -6.25 1.59
N LYS A 265 13.56 -6.83 2.77
CA LYS A 265 12.71 -7.93 3.19
C LYS A 265 11.51 -7.38 3.98
N SER A 266 10.41 -8.11 3.95
CA SER A 266 9.26 -7.85 4.80
C SER A 266 9.69 -7.70 6.28
N GLY A 267 9.27 -6.62 6.95
CA GLY A 267 9.66 -6.30 8.33
C GLY A 267 11.03 -5.63 8.53
N ASP A 268 11.81 -5.35 7.47
CA ASP A 268 13.04 -4.56 7.57
C ASP A 268 12.74 -3.11 7.94
N VAL A 269 13.55 -2.53 8.84
CA VAL A 269 13.47 -1.10 9.11
C VAL A 269 13.93 -0.33 7.87
N ILE A 270 13.07 0.54 7.36
CA ILE A 270 13.34 1.33 6.15
C ILE A 270 13.51 2.82 6.44
N GLY A 271 12.95 3.31 7.53
CA GLY A 271 13.00 4.72 7.86
C GLY A 271 12.35 5.05 9.19
N TYR A 272 12.09 6.33 9.38
CA TYR A 272 11.60 6.86 10.66
C TYR A 272 10.46 7.85 10.45
N LEU A 273 9.38 7.67 11.21
CA LEU A 273 8.21 8.53 11.22
C LEU A 273 8.59 9.98 11.56
N GLY A 274 8.01 10.95 10.87
CA GLY A 274 8.31 12.35 11.06
C GLY A 274 7.13 13.29 10.86
N ARG A 275 7.41 14.49 10.32
CA ARG A 275 6.45 15.57 10.05
C ARG A 275 6.86 16.38 8.82
N THR A 276 7.69 15.81 7.93
CA THR A 276 8.16 16.53 6.76
C THR A 276 7.12 16.56 5.65
N GLY A 277 7.20 17.56 4.78
CA GLY A 277 6.29 17.74 3.64
C GLY A 277 5.56 19.07 3.64
N TYR A 278 4.64 19.23 2.71
CA TYR A 278 3.90 20.46 2.44
C TYR A 278 4.81 21.71 2.35
N SER A 279 5.92 21.57 1.63
CA SER A 279 6.92 22.60 1.45
C SER A 279 7.72 22.37 0.18
N THR A 280 7.92 23.42 -0.61
CA THR A 280 8.86 23.41 -1.74
C THR A 280 10.32 23.41 -1.30
N LYS A 281 10.58 23.82 -0.04
CA LYS A 281 11.90 23.75 0.57
C LYS A 281 12.10 22.38 1.17
N GLU A 282 13.19 21.71 0.78
CA GLU A 282 13.57 20.39 1.28
C GLU A 282 13.87 20.39 2.78
N ASN A 283 13.64 19.24 3.41
CA ASN A 283 13.99 18.95 4.79
C ASN A 283 13.33 19.88 5.83
N VAL A 284 12.05 20.21 5.62
CA VAL A 284 11.25 21.07 6.50
C VAL A 284 10.12 20.29 7.16
N ASN A 285 9.97 20.43 8.46
CA ASN A 285 8.81 19.98 9.22
C ASN A 285 7.67 21.00 9.10
N ASN A 286 6.78 20.84 8.14
CA ASN A 286 5.64 21.75 7.94
C ASN A 286 4.28 21.10 8.23
N ILE A 287 4.29 19.90 8.81
CA ILE A 287 3.09 19.19 9.25
C ILE A 287 3.00 19.27 10.77
N ASN A 288 1.83 19.62 11.30
CA ASN A 288 1.63 19.82 12.74
C ASN A 288 1.65 18.49 13.52
N THR A 289 0.97 17.47 13.02
CA THR A 289 0.86 16.17 13.68
C THR A 289 1.85 15.18 13.08
N ALA A 290 2.68 14.56 13.91
CA ALA A 290 3.59 13.52 13.46
C ALA A 290 2.81 12.26 13.06
N HIS A 291 3.00 11.80 11.83
CA HIS A 291 2.37 10.60 11.31
C HIS A 291 3.16 9.98 10.17
N LEU A 292 2.94 8.71 9.92
CA LEU A 292 3.27 8.05 8.67
C LEU A 292 2.04 8.13 7.77
N HIS A 293 2.16 8.74 6.60
CA HIS A 293 1.23 8.51 5.52
C HIS A 293 1.65 7.24 4.79
N PHE A 294 0.76 6.25 4.79
CA PHE A 294 0.99 4.96 4.16
C PHE A 294 -0.07 4.68 3.10
N GLY A 295 0.38 4.38 1.87
CA GLY A 295 -0.48 4.04 0.75
C GLY A 295 -0.03 2.79 0.02
N MET A 296 -0.95 2.15 -0.68
CA MET A 296 -0.70 1.04 -1.59
C MET A 296 -1.35 1.34 -2.93
N GLN A 297 -0.52 1.37 -3.97
CA GLN A 297 -0.93 1.49 -5.37
C GLN A 297 -0.86 0.12 -6.04
N LEU A 298 -1.86 -0.21 -6.84
CA LEU A 298 -1.87 -1.42 -7.67
C LEU A 298 -1.44 -1.08 -9.08
N ILE A 299 -0.72 -2.02 -9.69
CA ILE A 299 -0.18 -1.85 -11.04
C ILE A 299 -0.49 -3.12 -11.83
N PHE A 300 -1.46 -3.01 -12.72
CA PHE A 300 -1.79 -4.07 -13.69
C PHE A 300 -1.05 -3.87 -15.00
N ASP A 301 -0.76 -2.61 -15.33
CA ASP A 301 0.00 -2.21 -16.50
C ASP A 301 0.91 -1.01 -16.17
N GLN A 302 2.10 -0.97 -16.77
CA GLN A 302 3.07 0.10 -16.52
C GLN A 302 2.55 1.50 -16.90
N SER A 303 1.60 1.60 -17.82
CA SER A 303 0.97 2.87 -18.20
C SER A 303 0.12 3.50 -17.08
N GLN A 304 -0.17 2.74 -16.01
CA GLN A 304 -0.90 3.25 -14.84
C GLN A 304 0.00 4.04 -13.89
N VAL A 305 1.33 3.85 -13.98
CA VAL A 305 2.28 4.52 -13.08
C VAL A 305 2.42 5.99 -13.48
N ASP A 306 2.37 6.89 -12.50
CA ASP A 306 2.45 8.36 -12.68
C ASP A 306 1.42 8.90 -13.69
N SER A 307 0.23 8.30 -13.74
CA SER A 307 -0.84 8.62 -14.69
C SER A 307 -2.16 8.95 -13.96
N PRO A 308 -3.15 9.53 -14.66
CA PRO A 308 -4.50 9.69 -14.08
C PRO A 308 -5.22 8.36 -13.77
N ASN A 309 -4.67 7.24 -14.23
CA ASN A 309 -5.23 5.89 -14.05
C ASN A 309 -4.59 5.12 -12.90
N GLU A 310 -3.89 5.80 -12.00
CA GLU A 310 -3.35 5.18 -10.77
C GLU A 310 -4.47 4.59 -9.92
N ILE A 311 -4.26 3.36 -9.44
CA ILE A 311 -5.19 2.67 -8.56
C ILE A 311 -4.60 2.64 -7.15
N TRP A 312 -5.10 3.51 -6.28
CA TRP A 312 -4.79 3.50 -4.85
C TRP A 312 -5.93 2.86 -4.09
N ILE A 313 -5.62 2.00 -3.13
CA ILE A 313 -6.63 1.31 -2.33
C ILE A 313 -6.65 1.78 -0.89
N ASP A 314 -7.81 1.66 -0.26
CA ASP A 314 -7.95 1.83 1.19
C ASP A 314 -7.24 0.68 1.92
N VAL A 315 -6.16 1.01 2.63
CA VAL A 315 -5.35 0.06 3.39
C VAL A 315 -5.76 -0.05 4.86
N TYR A 316 -6.82 0.64 5.29
CA TYR A 316 -7.24 0.67 6.70
C TYR A 316 -7.44 -0.72 7.29
N GLN A 317 -8.21 -1.58 6.61
CA GLN A 317 -8.48 -2.93 7.11
C GLN A 317 -7.25 -3.85 7.00
N ILE A 318 -6.38 -3.63 6.02
CA ILE A 318 -5.11 -4.34 5.88
C ILE A 318 -4.19 -4.01 7.05
N ILE A 319 -3.99 -2.74 7.38
CA ILE A 319 -3.16 -2.33 8.52
C ILE A 319 -3.71 -2.92 9.83
N ARG A 320 -5.04 -2.92 10.02
CA ARG A 320 -5.68 -3.55 11.18
C ARG A 320 -5.46 -5.07 11.23
N LEU A 321 -5.40 -5.74 10.10
CA LEU A 321 -5.04 -7.16 10.04
C LEU A 321 -3.60 -7.36 10.51
N LEU A 322 -2.68 -6.51 10.05
CA LEU A 322 -1.24 -6.60 10.33
C LEU A 322 -0.84 -6.12 11.74
N ASP A 323 -1.73 -5.49 12.50
CA ASP A 323 -1.39 -4.89 13.80
C ASP A 323 -0.83 -5.89 14.82
N ASN A 324 -1.20 -7.17 14.71
CA ASN A 324 -0.65 -8.24 15.52
C ASN A 324 0.64 -8.87 14.94
N LYS A 325 1.05 -8.51 13.72
CA LYS A 325 2.27 -8.98 13.05
C LYS A 325 3.24 -7.82 12.89
N ARG A 326 3.94 -7.46 13.97
CA ARG A 326 4.84 -6.31 14.03
C ARG A 326 6.28 -6.75 14.21
N SER A 327 7.18 -6.20 13.39
CA SER A 327 8.62 -6.50 13.44
C SER A 327 9.23 -6.02 14.74
N GLU A 328 9.89 -6.90 15.47
CA GLU A 328 10.67 -6.55 16.64
C GLU A 328 12.00 -5.95 16.23
N VAL A 329 12.36 -4.83 16.83
CA VAL A 329 13.54 -4.05 16.44
C VAL A 329 14.42 -3.71 17.63
N VAL A 330 15.72 -3.61 17.36
CA VAL A 330 16.74 -3.20 18.32
C VAL A 330 17.46 -1.97 17.80
N LYS A 331 17.74 -1.03 18.72
CA LYS A 331 18.49 0.19 18.41
C LYS A 331 19.99 -0.04 18.56
N ASN A 332 20.75 0.28 17.51
CA ASN A 332 22.20 0.35 17.61
C ASN A 332 22.60 1.59 18.43
N PRO A 333 23.36 1.44 19.53
CA PRO A 333 23.72 2.57 20.40
C PRO A 333 24.68 3.56 19.75
N GLU A 334 25.46 3.15 18.75
CA GLU A 334 26.47 3.98 18.07
C GLU A 334 25.85 4.75 16.89
N THR A 335 25.23 4.03 15.95
CA THR A 335 24.65 4.62 14.73
C THR A 335 23.31 5.28 14.99
N LYS A 336 22.62 4.92 16.07
CA LYS A 336 21.24 5.29 16.43
C LYS A 336 20.17 4.73 15.47
N ASP A 337 20.58 3.92 14.49
CA ASP A 337 19.69 3.21 13.59
C ASP A 337 19.03 2.02 14.30
N TYR A 338 17.88 1.61 13.80
CA TYR A 338 17.20 0.39 14.22
C TYR A 338 17.37 -0.70 13.15
N SER A 339 17.50 -1.94 13.60
CA SER A 339 17.44 -3.14 12.77
C SER A 339 16.45 -4.14 13.37
N ARG A 340 15.94 -5.07 12.56
CA ARG A 340 15.10 -6.16 13.08
C ARG A 340 15.89 -7.06 14.03
N VAL A 341 15.19 -7.65 14.99
CA VAL A 341 15.76 -8.63 15.89
C VAL A 341 15.82 -10.01 15.24
N TYR A 342 14.74 -10.43 14.58
CA TYR A 342 14.62 -11.74 13.93
C TYR A 342 14.57 -11.57 12.42
N ASP A 343 15.52 -12.19 11.71
CA ASP A 343 15.56 -12.13 10.24
C ASP A 343 14.48 -13.03 9.61
N ILE A 344 14.13 -12.76 8.35
CA ILE A 344 13.17 -13.53 7.55
C ILE A 344 13.81 -13.86 6.19
N ARG A 345 13.46 -15.01 5.64
CA ARG A 345 13.74 -15.41 4.26
C ARG A 345 12.42 -15.73 3.61
N GLU A 346 12.08 -14.95 2.61
CA GLU A 346 10.89 -15.21 1.81
C GLU A 346 11.25 -16.27 0.77
N CYS A 347 10.45 -17.33 0.70
CA CYS A 347 10.51 -18.26 -0.41
C CYS A 347 9.80 -17.56 -1.56
N LEU A 348 10.58 -17.07 -2.52
CA LEU A 348 10.07 -16.52 -3.77
C LEU A 348 9.94 -17.71 -4.73
N ASP A 349 8.70 -18.08 -5.07
CA ASP A 349 8.40 -19.14 -6.03
C ASP A 349 8.77 -18.73 -7.45
#